data_72840865ba5093ebd248b98968604c23
#
_entry.id   72840865ba5093ebd248b98968604c23
#
_cell.length_a   1.000
_cell.length_b   1.000
_cell.length_c   1.000
_cell.angle_alpha   90.00
_cell.angle_beta   90.00
_cell.angle_gamma   90.00
#
_symmetry.space_group_name_H-M   'P 1'
#
loop_
_entity.id
_entity.type
_entity.pdbx_description
1 polymer ?
#
loop_
_entity_poly.entity_id
_entity_poly.type
_entity_poly.pdbx_seq_one_letter_code
_entity_poly.pdbx_strand_id
1 'polypeptide(L)'
;MTQNPRRVTRALLSVSDKTGLIDFARALASHGVELVSTGGTAKAIAAAGLPVKDVSDLTGFPEMMDGRVKTLHPKVHGGLLAIRDNAEHKNAMAEHGIAQIDLLVVNLYPFEATVDKGASYEDCIENIDIGGPAMIRAAAKNHDDVAVVVEASDYQPVLDELAANNGATTLTLRRRLAAKAYARTAAYDAAISNWFALQLKTDAPDFRAIGGRLIQSLRYGENPHQTAAFYATPEKRPGVATARQVQGKELSYNNINDTDAAYECVGEFDAKRTAACVIVKHANPCGVAEGASLLDAYRKALACDSVSAFGGIVALNRTLDAEAARAITEIFTEVIIAPDATDEAIAIVAAKKNLRLLLAGALPDPRANGLTYKTVAGGLLVQSRDNAVVDDMALKVVTKRQPTEAELRDLKFAFRVGKHVKSNTIIYAKDLATVGIGAGQMSRVDSARIAARKAQDAAAELKLAAPMTKGSVVASDAFFPFADGMLACIEAGATAVIQPGGSVRDDEVIKAADEAGIAMVFTGTRHFRH
;
A
#
# COMPACT_ATOMS: atom_id res chain seq x y z
N MET A 1 20.04 -31.88 -8.94
CA MET A 1 18.74 -32.17 -8.31
C MET A 1 18.02 -33.19 -9.17
N THR A 2 17.63 -34.34 -8.64
CA THR A 2 16.89 -35.37 -9.39
C THR A 2 15.56 -34.75 -9.85
N GLN A 3 15.29 -34.81 -11.16
CA GLN A 3 14.08 -34.19 -11.75
C GLN A 3 12.78 -34.89 -11.29
N ASN A 4 12.86 -36.09 -10.74
CA ASN A 4 11.74 -36.96 -10.27
C ASN A 4 10.39 -36.60 -10.93
N PRO A 5 10.24 -36.88 -12.25
CA PRO A 5 9.02 -36.55 -12.96
C PRO A 5 7.86 -37.42 -12.44
N ARG A 6 6.68 -36.81 -12.21
CA ARG A 6 5.45 -37.50 -11.85
C ARG A 6 4.41 -37.28 -12.92
N ARG A 7 3.93 -38.38 -13.50
CA ARG A 7 2.90 -38.33 -14.54
C ARG A 7 1.57 -37.86 -13.94
N VAL A 8 0.90 -36.95 -14.63
CA VAL A 8 -0.44 -36.51 -14.27
C VAL A 8 -1.47 -37.36 -14.99
N THR A 9 -2.21 -38.16 -14.26
CA THR A 9 -3.26 -39.03 -14.78
C THR A 9 -4.65 -38.56 -14.37
N ARG A 10 -4.78 -37.88 -13.23
CA ARG A 10 -6.04 -37.33 -12.74
C ARG A 10 -5.82 -35.94 -12.15
N ALA A 11 -6.70 -34.98 -12.52
CA ALA A 11 -6.75 -33.65 -11.98
C ALA A 11 -8.08 -33.40 -11.28
N LEU A 12 -8.03 -32.81 -10.07
CA LEU A 12 -9.19 -32.27 -9.36
C LEU A 12 -9.23 -30.76 -9.55
N LEU A 13 -10.30 -30.25 -10.18
CA LEU A 13 -10.50 -28.83 -10.47
C LEU A 13 -11.69 -28.29 -9.66
N SER A 14 -11.45 -27.28 -8.83
CA SER A 14 -12.49 -26.63 -8.03
C SER A 14 -12.17 -25.14 -7.95
N VAL A 15 -12.72 -24.35 -8.87
CA VAL A 15 -12.37 -22.93 -8.99
C VAL A 15 -13.59 -22.02 -8.87
N SER A 16 -13.46 -20.95 -8.10
CA SER A 16 -14.41 -19.86 -8.00
C SER A 16 -14.31 -18.95 -9.23
N ASP A 17 -13.13 -18.40 -9.50
CA ASP A 17 -12.81 -17.70 -10.74
C ASP A 17 -12.48 -18.70 -11.86
N LYS A 18 -13.24 -18.67 -12.94
CA LYS A 18 -13.15 -19.59 -14.07
C LYS A 18 -12.32 -19.05 -15.25
N THR A 19 -11.56 -17.99 -15.04
CA THR A 19 -10.68 -17.41 -16.07
C THR A 19 -9.70 -18.48 -16.57
N GLY A 20 -9.70 -18.74 -17.89
CA GLY A 20 -8.81 -19.70 -18.54
C GLY A 20 -9.09 -21.18 -18.23
N LEU A 21 -10.10 -21.49 -17.39
CA LEU A 21 -10.42 -22.86 -16.95
C LEU A 21 -10.67 -23.81 -18.12
N ILE A 22 -11.49 -23.42 -19.08
CA ILE A 22 -11.95 -24.33 -20.16
C ILE A 22 -10.79 -24.71 -21.07
N ASP A 23 -9.96 -23.75 -21.45
CA ASP A 23 -8.79 -24.03 -22.30
C ASP A 23 -7.77 -24.90 -21.58
N PHE A 24 -7.56 -24.66 -20.27
CA PHE A 24 -6.71 -25.48 -19.44
C PHE A 24 -7.27 -26.92 -19.31
N ALA A 25 -8.56 -27.07 -19.01
CA ALA A 25 -9.21 -28.37 -18.91
C ALA A 25 -9.15 -29.15 -20.24
N ARG A 26 -9.33 -28.46 -21.38
CA ARG A 26 -9.22 -29.09 -22.72
C ARG A 26 -7.80 -29.55 -22.99
N ALA A 27 -6.81 -28.78 -22.62
CA ALA A 27 -5.41 -29.17 -22.76
C ALA A 27 -5.05 -30.36 -21.87
N LEU A 28 -5.52 -30.40 -20.61
CA LEU A 28 -5.35 -31.55 -19.72
C LEU A 28 -5.98 -32.81 -20.32
N ALA A 29 -7.21 -32.72 -20.82
CA ALA A 29 -7.90 -33.82 -21.45
C ALA A 29 -7.16 -34.34 -22.69
N SER A 30 -6.54 -33.47 -23.51
CA SER A 30 -5.74 -33.88 -24.67
C SER A 30 -4.45 -34.63 -24.28
N HIS A 31 -3.94 -34.42 -23.07
CA HIS A 31 -2.85 -35.20 -22.46
C HIS A 31 -3.35 -36.53 -21.83
N GLY A 32 -4.64 -36.86 -21.95
CA GLY A 32 -5.23 -38.07 -21.36
C GLY A 32 -5.47 -38.00 -19.85
N VAL A 33 -5.51 -36.78 -19.29
CA VAL A 33 -5.78 -36.57 -17.86
C VAL A 33 -7.28 -36.69 -17.58
N GLU A 34 -7.66 -37.55 -16.64
CA GLU A 34 -9.04 -37.65 -16.15
C GLU A 34 -9.38 -36.39 -15.32
N LEU A 35 -10.49 -35.74 -15.68
CA LEU A 35 -10.96 -34.55 -14.99
C LEU A 35 -12.00 -34.91 -13.93
N VAL A 36 -11.73 -34.51 -12.68
CA VAL A 36 -12.67 -34.58 -11.56
C VAL A 36 -12.97 -33.14 -11.13
N SER A 37 -14.20 -32.82 -10.81
CA SER A 37 -14.55 -31.45 -10.47
C SER A 37 -15.75 -31.37 -9.51
N THR A 38 -16.07 -30.16 -9.07
CA THR A 38 -17.13 -29.90 -8.11
C THR A 38 -18.11 -28.87 -8.64
N GLY A 39 -19.40 -29.02 -8.33
CA GLY A 39 -20.46 -28.02 -8.48
C GLY A 39 -20.40 -27.19 -9.75
N GLY A 40 -20.27 -25.86 -9.59
CA GLY A 40 -20.26 -24.92 -10.72
C GLY A 40 -19.06 -25.07 -11.66
N THR A 41 -17.92 -25.59 -11.20
CA THR A 41 -16.75 -25.91 -12.04
C THR A 41 -17.03 -27.11 -12.92
N ALA A 42 -17.59 -28.18 -12.37
CA ALA A 42 -17.98 -29.38 -13.14
C ALA A 42 -19.01 -29.03 -14.23
N LYS A 43 -20.04 -28.24 -13.89
CA LYS A 43 -21.03 -27.75 -14.85
C LYS A 43 -20.41 -26.96 -16.00
N ALA A 44 -19.45 -26.08 -15.73
CA ALA A 44 -18.78 -25.30 -16.76
C ALA A 44 -17.94 -26.18 -17.70
N ILE A 45 -17.20 -27.16 -17.17
CA ILE A 45 -16.40 -28.10 -17.96
C ILE A 45 -17.30 -28.99 -18.83
N ALA A 46 -18.38 -29.52 -18.26
CA ALA A 46 -19.36 -30.35 -19.00
C ALA A 46 -20.06 -29.55 -20.11
N ALA A 47 -20.45 -28.30 -19.85
CA ALA A 47 -21.06 -27.41 -20.84
C ALA A 47 -20.14 -27.10 -22.04
N ALA A 48 -18.82 -27.20 -21.84
CA ALA A 48 -17.81 -27.09 -22.90
C ALA A 48 -17.59 -28.39 -23.68
N GLY A 49 -18.39 -29.44 -23.43
CA GLY A 49 -18.30 -30.72 -24.09
C GLY A 49 -17.14 -31.63 -23.64
N LEU A 50 -16.52 -31.33 -22.48
CA LEU A 50 -15.41 -32.11 -21.96
C LEU A 50 -15.93 -33.17 -20.95
N PRO A 51 -15.39 -34.40 -20.99
CA PRO A 51 -15.73 -35.41 -20.02
C PRO A 51 -15.18 -35.00 -18.64
N VAL A 52 -16.05 -34.96 -17.65
CA VAL A 52 -15.70 -34.63 -16.27
C VAL A 52 -16.53 -35.48 -15.31
N LYS A 53 -15.89 -36.02 -14.27
CA LYS A 53 -16.56 -36.71 -13.17
C LYS A 53 -16.86 -35.72 -12.04
N ASP A 54 -18.02 -35.86 -11.42
CA ASP A 54 -18.28 -35.13 -10.18
C ASP A 54 -17.50 -35.75 -9.02
N VAL A 55 -17.12 -34.92 -8.04
CA VAL A 55 -16.42 -35.40 -6.84
C VAL A 55 -17.28 -36.38 -6.03
N SER A 56 -18.59 -36.25 -6.09
CA SER A 56 -19.52 -37.19 -5.46
C SER A 56 -19.41 -38.63 -6.04
N ASP A 57 -19.11 -38.76 -7.33
CA ASP A 57 -18.86 -40.07 -7.96
C ASP A 57 -17.53 -40.66 -7.45
N LEU A 58 -16.53 -39.84 -7.19
CA LEU A 58 -15.25 -40.26 -6.63
C LEU A 58 -15.38 -40.71 -5.17
N THR A 59 -16.13 -39.96 -4.38
CA THR A 59 -16.29 -40.20 -2.94
C THR A 59 -17.34 -41.29 -2.65
N GLY A 60 -18.33 -41.41 -3.50
CA GLY A 60 -19.56 -42.19 -3.24
C GLY A 60 -20.44 -41.51 -2.18
N PHE A 61 -20.27 -40.19 -1.94
CA PHE A 61 -20.95 -39.46 -0.90
C PHE A 61 -21.58 -38.18 -1.47
N PRO A 62 -22.87 -37.91 -1.18
CA PRO A 62 -23.54 -36.73 -1.72
C PRO A 62 -23.01 -35.42 -1.12
N GLU A 63 -23.16 -34.33 -1.85
CA GLU A 63 -22.96 -32.99 -1.32
C GLU A 63 -24.01 -32.70 -0.24
N MET A 64 -23.58 -32.17 0.91
CA MET A 64 -24.45 -31.90 2.06
C MET A 64 -24.20 -30.52 2.63
N MET A 65 -25.15 -30.04 3.45
CA MET A 65 -25.06 -28.78 4.20
C MET A 65 -24.74 -27.60 3.26
N ASP A 66 -25.53 -27.47 2.19
CA ASP A 66 -25.39 -26.43 1.17
C ASP A 66 -23.98 -26.36 0.53
N GLY A 67 -23.31 -27.52 0.45
CA GLY A 67 -21.98 -27.62 -0.14
C GLY A 67 -20.82 -27.43 0.81
N ARG A 68 -21.07 -27.17 2.10
CA ARG A 68 -20.00 -27.03 3.11
C ARG A 68 -19.21 -28.32 3.32
N VAL A 69 -19.83 -29.49 3.11
CA VAL A 69 -19.19 -30.81 3.16
C VAL A 69 -19.26 -31.46 1.79
N LYS A 70 -18.20 -31.31 1.01
CA LYS A 70 -18.13 -31.78 -0.38
C LYS A 70 -16.80 -32.45 -0.67
N THR A 71 -15.70 -31.74 -0.45
CA THR A 71 -14.33 -32.21 -0.67
C THR A 71 -13.62 -32.64 0.61
N LEU A 72 -14.21 -32.37 1.79
CA LEU A 72 -13.69 -32.83 3.09
C LEU A 72 -14.01 -34.30 3.30
N HIS A 73 -13.38 -35.16 2.51
CA HIS A 73 -13.63 -36.58 2.51
C HIS A 73 -12.33 -37.38 2.45
N PRO A 74 -12.19 -38.53 3.17
CA PRO A 74 -10.97 -39.35 3.17
C PRO A 74 -10.50 -39.78 1.77
N LYS A 75 -11.39 -40.04 0.83
CA LYS A 75 -11.02 -40.41 -0.55
C LYS A 75 -10.38 -39.26 -1.30
N VAL A 76 -10.79 -37.99 -1.06
CA VAL A 76 -10.16 -36.81 -1.67
C VAL A 76 -8.80 -36.57 -1.02
N HIS A 77 -8.77 -36.45 0.31
CA HIS A 77 -7.53 -36.14 1.04
C HIS A 77 -6.52 -37.28 0.98
N GLY A 78 -6.97 -38.55 1.00
CA GLY A 78 -6.11 -39.69 0.77
C GLY A 78 -5.50 -39.71 -0.62
N GLY A 79 -6.28 -39.33 -1.65
CA GLY A 79 -5.79 -39.18 -3.02
C GLY A 79 -4.70 -38.09 -3.17
N LEU A 80 -4.76 -37.03 -2.35
CA LEU A 80 -3.78 -35.94 -2.33
C LEU A 80 -2.56 -36.24 -1.42
N LEU A 81 -2.77 -36.92 -0.26
CA LEU A 81 -1.75 -37.06 0.77
C LEU A 81 -0.94 -38.35 0.70
N ALA A 82 -1.44 -39.39 -0.01
CA ALA A 82 -0.75 -40.65 -0.09
C ALA A 82 0.60 -40.52 -0.80
N ILE A 83 1.67 -40.94 -0.13
CA ILE A 83 3.03 -41.00 -0.67
C ILE A 83 3.08 -42.17 -1.67
N ARG A 84 3.35 -41.85 -2.95
CA ARG A 84 3.24 -42.82 -4.06
C ARG A 84 4.25 -43.96 -3.99
N ASP A 85 5.39 -43.75 -3.34
CA ASP A 85 6.44 -44.77 -3.21
C ASP A 85 6.36 -45.57 -1.89
N ASN A 86 5.39 -45.27 -1.01
CA ASN A 86 5.17 -45.98 0.24
C ASN A 86 4.21 -47.18 0.03
N ALA A 87 4.65 -48.38 0.37
CA ALA A 87 3.88 -49.62 0.18
C ALA A 87 2.61 -49.67 1.06
N GLU A 88 2.69 -49.20 2.31
CA GLU A 88 1.54 -49.17 3.22
C GLU A 88 0.46 -48.22 2.71
N HIS A 89 0.87 -47.04 2.19
CA HIS A 89 -0.08 -46.10 1.59
C HIS A 89 -0.74 -46.66 0.35
N LYS A 90 0.00 -47.40 -0.51
CA LYS A 90 -0.58 -48.07 -1.68
C LYS A 90 -1.61 -49.13 -1.27
N ASN A 91 -1.30 -49.92 -0.26
CA ASN A 91 -2.21 -50.94 0.26
C ASN A 91 -3.49 -50.33 0.84
N ALA A 92 -3.36 -49.27 1.65
CA ALA A 92 -4.51 -48.56 2.21
C ALA A 92 -5.36 -47.89 1.11
N MET A 93 -4.75 -47.34 0.08
CA MET A 93 -5.48 -46.79 -1.07
C MET A 93 -6.28 -47.85 -1.79
N ALA A 94 -5.68 -49.04 -2.02
CA ALA A 94 -6.35 -50.15 -2.68
C ALA A 94 -7.50 -50.70 -1.82
N GLU A 95 -7.28 -50.91 -0.53
CA GLU A 95 -8.27 -51.44 0.42
C GLU A 95 -9.50 -50.50 0.54
N HIS A 96 -9.28 -49.20 0.57
CA HIS A 96 -10.35 -48.21 0.76
C HIS A 96 -10.88 -47.60 -0.55
N GLY A 97 -10.42 -48.06 -1.72
CA GLY A 97 -10.83 -47.54 -3.02
C GLY A 97 -10.50 -46.06 -3.21
N ILE A 98 -9.31 -45.64 -2.73
CA ILE A 98 -8.83 -44.24 -2.85
C ILE A 98 -8.07 -44.11 -4.16
N ALA A 99 -8.57 -43.28 -5.05
CA ALA A 99 -7.93 -42.98 -6.33
C ALA A 99 -6.89 -41.85 -6.18
N GLN A 100 -5.77 -41.96 -6.90
CA GLN A 100 -4.73 -40.91 -6.91
C GLN A 100 -5.27 -39.62 -7.53
N ILE A 101 -4.84 -38.47 -6.99
CA ILE A 101 -5.02 -37.14 -7.56
C ILE A 101 -3.62 -36.55 -7.74
N ASP A 102 -3.20 -36.30 -8.97
CA ASP A 102 -1.83 -35.90 -9.31
C ASP A 102 -1.69 -34.41 -9.53
N LEU A 103 -2.82 -33.76 -9.87
CA LEU A 103 -2.91 -32.30 -10.03
C LEU A 103 -4.15 -31.78 -9.29
N LEU A 104 -3.95 -30.80 -8.45
CA LEU A 104 -5.01 -30.03 -7.80
C LEU A 104 -5.05 -28.61 -8.35
N VAL A 105 -6.22 -28.15 -8.77
CA VAL A 105 -6.45 -26.77 -9.24
C VAL A 105 -7.57 -26.16 -8.42
N VAL A 106 -7.21 -25.25 -7.52
CA VAL A 106 -8.16 -24.61 -6.61
C VAL A 106 -7.79 -23.13 -6.45
N ASN A 107 -8.69 -22.24 -6.85
CA ASN A 107 -8.66 -20.88 -6.36
C ASN A 107 -9.74 -20.69 -5.29
N LEU A 108 -9.43 -19.89 -4.28
CA LEU A 108 -10.28 -19.72 -3.10
C LEU A 108 -11.51 -18.86 -3.39
N TYR A 109 -12.53 -18.98 -2.56
CA TYR A 109 -13.67 -18.05 -2.58
C TYR A 109 -13.18 -16.61 -2.39
N PRO A 110 -13.86 -15.64 -3.04
CA PRO A 110 -13.40 -14.25 -3.09
C PRO A 110 -13.73 -13.48 -1.81
N PHE A 111 -13.28 -13.95 -0.64
CA PHE A 111 -13.53 -13.33 0.66
C PHE A 111 -13.15 -11.84 0.65
N GLU A 112 -11.94 -11.51 0.21
CA GLU A 112 -11.44 -10.14 0.16
C GLU A 112 -12.36 -9.25 -0.71
N ALA A 113 -12.79 -9.76 -1.87
CA ALA A 113 -13.68 -9.01 -2.76
C ALA A 113 -15.11 -8.88 -2.20
N THR A 114 -15.55 -9.81 -1.36
CA THR A 114 -16.84 -9.75 -0.67
C THR A 114 -16.82 -8.67 0.40
N VAL A 115 -15.77 -8.60 1.20
CA VAL A 115 -15.54 -7.53 2.17
C VAL A 115 -15.45 -6.16 1.48
N ASP A 116 -14.71 -6.06 0.39
CA ASP A 116 -14.52 -4.83 -0.39
C ASP A 116 -15.83 -4.24 -0.94
N LYS A 117 -16.83 -5.10 -1.22
CA LYS A 117 -18.17 -4.68 -1.67
C LYS A 117 -19.06 -4.19 -0.53
N GLY A 118 -18.60 -4.26 0.72
CA GLY A 118 -19.38 -3.90 1.89
C GLY A 118 -20.53 -4.88 2.17
N ALA A 119 -20.33 -6.16 1.87
CA ALA A 119 -21.32 -7.20 2.14
C ALA A 119 -21.62 -7.32 3.64
N SER A 120 -22.75 -7.97 3.99
CA SER A 120 -23.14 -8.22 5.39
C SER A 120 -22.10 -9.09 6.12
N TYR A 121 -22.12 -9.07 7.44
CA TYR A 121 -21.25 -9.94 8.25
C TYR A 121 -21.47 -11.41 7.89
N GLU A 122 -22.73 -11.82 7.77
CA GLU A 122 -23.15 -13.19 7.44
C GLU A 122 -22.66 -13.58 6.04
N ASP A 123 -22.77 -12.71 5.05
CA ASP A 123 -22.26 -12.96 3.70
C ASP A 123 -20.75 -13.09 3.68
N CYS A 124 -20.03 -12.29 4.45
CA CYS A 124 -18.57 -12.42 4.59
C CYS A 124 -18.20 -13.77 5.20
N ILE A 125 -18.90 -14.21 6.27
CA ILE A 125 -18.68 -15.53 6.89
C ILE A 125 -18.93 -16.66 5.91
N GLU A 126 -20.01 -16.60 5.12
CA GLU A 126 -20.36 -17.64 4.15
C GLU A 126 -19.35 -17.72 3.00
N ASN A 127 -18.63 -16.64 2.71
CA ASN A 127 -17.56 -16.61 1.72
C ASN A 127 -16.18 -17.02 2.27
N ILE A 128 -16.10 -17.54 3.50
CA ILE A 128 -14.86 -18.16 4.00
C ILE A 128 -14.78 -19.60 3.46
N ASP A 129 -13.78 -19.85 2.61
CA ASP A 129 -13.54 -21.15 2.03
C ASP A 129 -12.85 -22.09 3.04
N ILE A 130 -13.45 -23.23 3.31
CA ILE A 130 -12.90 -24.26 4.20
C ILE A 130 -12.27 -25.40 3.40
N GLY A 131 -12.97 -25.91 2.41
CA GLY A 131 -12.55 -27.07 1.62
C GLY A 131 -11.34 -26.77 0.73
N GLY A 132 -11.31 -25.59 0.12
CA GLY A 132 -10.20 -25.13 -0.73
C GLY A 132 -8.87 -25.11 0.00
N PRO A 133 -8.73 -24.37 1.11
CA PRO A 133 -7.50 -24.35 1.90
C PRO A 133 -7.07 -25.73 2.40
N ALA A 134 -8.02 -26.58 2.81
CA ALA A 134 -7.71 -27.94 3.25
C ALA A 134 -7.06 -28.77 2.13
N MET A 135 -7.65 -28.77 0.94
CA MET A 135 -7.09 -29.48 -0.24
C MET A 135 -5.75 -28.90 -0.68
N ILE A 136 -5.64 -27.56 -0.75
CA ILE A 136 -4.41 -26.86 -1.14
C ILE A 136 -3.27 -27.26 -0.21
N ARG A 137 -3.47 -27.23 1.11
CA ARG A 137 -2.46 -27.58 2.10
C ARG A 137 -2.08 -29.07 2.03
N ALA A 138 -3.07 -29.98 1.77
CA ALA A 138 -2.81 -31.41 1.59
C ALA A 138 -1.91 -31.66 0.36
N ALA A 139 -2.27 -31.12 -0.80
CA ALA A 139 -1.50 -31.27 -2.03
C ALA A 139 -0.09 -30.62 -1.91
N ALA A 140 0.00 -29.42 -1.33
CA ALA A 140 1.26 -28.72 -1.13
C ALA A 140 2.21 -29.48 -0.18
N LYS A 141 1.68 -30.11 0.88
CA LYS A 141 2.47 -30.98 1.77
C LYS A 141 3.05 -32.17 1.01
N ASN A 142 2.28 -32.76 0.09
CA ASN A 142 2.70 -33.93 -0.70
C ASN A 142 3.25 -33.53 -2.08
N HIS A 143 3.97 -32.41 -2.18
CA HIS A 143 4.50 -31.89 -3.45
C HIS A 143 5.52 -32.79 -4.13
N ASP A 144 6.05 -33.80 -3.46
CA ASP A 144 6.89 -34.80 -4.12
C ASP A 144 6.08 -35.67 -5.11
N ASP A 145 4.77 -35.73 -4.94
CA ASP A 145 3.85 -36.56 -5.75
C ASP A 145 2.76 -35.73 -6.46
N VAL A 146 2.35 -34.56 -5.92
CA VAL A 146 1.18 -33.80 -6.37
C VAL A 146 1.57 -32.38 -6.76
N ALA A 147 1.09 -31.93 -7.93
CA ALA A 147 1.14 -30.52 -8.32
C ALA A 147 -0.10 -29.79 -7.79
N VAL A 148 0.07 -28.54 -7.28
CA VAL A 148 -1.02 -27.71 -6.78
C VAL A 148 -1.02 -26.34 -7.43
N VAL A 149 -2.10 -25.98 -8.09
CA VAL A 149 -2.28 -24.68 -8.79
C VAL A 149 -3.34 -23.89 -8.07
N VAL A 150 -3.00 -22.67 -7.68
CA VAL A 150 -3.88 -21.76 -6.93
C VAL A 150 -4.27 -20.49 -7.71
N GLU A 151 -3.70 -20.28 -8.87
CA GLU A 151 -3.99 -19.14 -9.75
C GLU A 151 -3.88 -19.51 -11.23
N ALA A 152 -4.69 -18.87 -12.08
CA ALA A 152 -4.70 -19.11 -13.53
C ALA A 152 -3.36 -18.79 -14.21
N SER A 153 -2.53 -17.91 -13.64
CA SER A 153 -1.18 -17.60 -14.15
C SER A 153 -0.24 -18.81 -14.20
N ASP A 154 -0.53 -19.88 -13.44
CA ASP A 154 0.27 -21.10 -13.43
C ASP A 154 -0.24 -22.18 -14.41
N TYR A 155 -1.35 -21.95 -15.12
CA TYR A 155 -1.88 -22.91 -16.10
C TYR A 155 -0.88 -23.17 -17.22
N GLN A 156 -0.38 -22.12 -17.86
CA GLN A 156 0.56 -22.28 -18.96
C GLN A 156 1.88 -22.95 -18.54
N PRO A 157 2.54 -22.55 -17.43
CA PRO A 157 3.71 -23.26 -16.90
C PRO A 157 3.48 -24.77 -16.65
N VAL A 158 2.30 -25.17 -16.20
CA VAL A 158 1.96 -26.58 -16.03
C VAL A 158 1.82 -27.28 -17.38
N LEU A 159 1.13 -26.67 -18.34
CA LEU A 159 0.97 -27.24 -19.69
C LEU A 159 2.31 -27.39 -20.42
N ASP A 160 3.20 -26.40 -20.29
CA ASP A 160 4.54 -26.46 -20.86
C ASP A 160 5.34 -27.64 -20.30
N GLU A 161 5.26 -27.88 -19.00
CA GLU A 161 5.90 -29.03 -18.34
C GLU A 161 5.31 -30.37 -18.81
N LEU A 162 3.97 -30.48 -18.90
CA LEU A 162 3.32 -31.69 -19.39
C LEU A 162 3.73 -32.01 -20.84
N ALA A 163 3.81 -30.98 -21.69
CA ALA A 163 4.26 -31.15 -23.07
C ALA A 163 5.73 -31.57 -23.15
N ALA A 164 6.61 -30.96 -22.37
CA ALA A 164 8.03 -31.23 -22.38
C ALA A 164 8.42 -32.59 -21.76
N ASN A 165 7.59 -33.12 -20.83
CA ASN A 165 7.93 -34.29 -20.02
C ASN A 165 6.94 -35.46 -20.21
N ASN A 166 6.36 -35.62 -21.40
CA ASN A 166 5.44 -36.75 -21.72
C ASN A 166 4.26 -36.87 -20.72
N GLY A 167 3.62 -35.76 -20.36
CA GLY A 167 2.49 -35.72 -19.44
C GLY A 167 2.89 -35.77 -17.95
N ALA A 168 4.14 -35.45 -17.62
CA ALA A 168 4.64 -35.38 -16.25
C ALA A 168 5.03 -33.98 -15.82
N THR A 169 4.97 -33.70 -14.51
CA THR A 169 5.52 -32.48 -13.88
C THR A 169 6.84 -32.79 -13.20
N THR A 170 7.78 -31.85 -13.23
CA THR A 170 9.06 -31.98 -12.51
C THR A 170 8.90 -31.64 -11.03
N LEU A 171 9.80 -32.15 -10.20
CA LEU A 171 9.84 -31.80 -8.77
C LEU A 171 10.10 -30.30 -8.55
N THR A 172 10.88 -29.68 -9.44
CA THR A 172 11.16 -28.22 -9.40
C THR A 172 9.88 -27.40 -9.54
N LEU A 173 9.03 -27.74 -10.52
CA LEU A 173 7.74 -27.08 -10.67
C LEU A 173 6.85 -27.31 -9.46
N ARG A 174 6.70 -28.57 -9.01
CA ARG A 174 5.83 -28.91 -7.87
C ARG A 174 6.25 -28.18 -6.59
N ARG A 175 7.54 -28.06 -6.30
CA ARG A 175 8.07 -27.28 -5.15
C ARG A 175 7.74 -25.80 -5.26
N ARG A 176 7.89 -25.21 -6.45
CA ARG A 176 7.53 -23.80 -6.69
C ARG A 176 6.03 -23.57 -6.46
N LEU A 177 5.19 -24.46 -7.00
CA LEU A 177 3.74 -24.39 -6.82
C LEU A 177 3.32 -24.59 -5.36
N ALA A 178 3.94 -25.52 -4.64
CA ALA A 178 3.66 -25.74 -3.23
C ALA A 178 4.04 -24.54 -2.35
N ALA A 179 5.17 -23.90 -2.60
CA ALA A 179 5.55 -22.67 -1.92
C ALA A 179 4.52 -21.55 -2.15
N LYS A 180 4.07 -21.39 -3.41
CA LYS A 180 3.01 -20.41 -3.77
C LYS A 180 1.68 -20.74 -3.10
N ALA A 181 1.32 -22.02 -3.03
CA ALA A 181 0.09 -22.51 -2.40
C ALA A 181 0.03 -22.16 -0.91
N TYR A 182 1.12 -22.41 -0.15
CA TYR A 182 1.20 -22.01 1.25
C TYR A 182 1.18 -20.50 1.42
N ALA A 183 1.87 -19.74 0.56
CA ALA A 183 1.82 -18.28 0.61
C ALA A 183 0.39 -17.74 0.36
N ARG A 184 -0.35 -18.34 -0.58
CA ARG A 184 -1.75 -17.95 -0.87
C ARG A 184 -2.69 -18.24 0.30
N THR A 185 -2.60 -19.43 0.92
CA THR A 185 -3.44 -19.74 2.09
C THR A 185 -3.09 -18.85 3.28
N ALA A 186 -1.81 -18.56 3.52
CA ALA A 186 -1.39 -17.67 4.58
C ALA A 186 -1.91 -16.23 4.37
N ALA A 187 -1.87 -15.70 3.13
CA ALA A 187 -2.41 -14.37 2.81
C ALA A 187 -3.94 -14.33 2.96
N TYR A 188 -4.63 -15.42 2.60
CA TYR A 188 -6.06 -15.57 2.77
C TYR A 188 -6.48 -15.56 4.24
N ASP A 189 -5.81 -16.37 5.08
CA ASP A 189 -6.07 -16.41 6.52
C ASP A 189 -5.71 -15.06 7.20
N ALA A 190 -4.67 -14.38 6.73
CA ALA A 190 -4.33 -13.03 7.19
C ALA A 190 -5.46 -12.04 6.91
N ALA A 191 -6.07 -12.08 5.72
CA ALA A 191 -7.20 -11.21 5.38
C ALA A 191 -8.40 -11.48 6.30
N ILE A 192 -8.75 -12.75 6.53
CA ILE A 192 -9.85 -13.16 7.41
C ILE A 192 -9.58 -12.71 8.84
N SER A 193 -8.40 -13.01 9.40
CA SER A 193 -8.08 -12.68 10.80
C SER A 193 -8.06 -11.17 11.06
N ASN A 194 -7.56 -10.37 10.11
CA ASN A 194 -7.58 -8.92 10.22
C ASN A 194 -9.00 -8.36 10.10
N TRP A 195 -9.84 -8.93 9.24
CA TRP A 195 -11.25 -8.56 9.15
C TRP A 195 -11.99 -8.83 10.47
N PHE A 196 -11.79 -10.02 11.09
CA PHE A 196 -12.37 -10.32 12.41
C PHE A 196 -11.91 -9.32 13.48
N ALA A 197 -10.61 -8.99 13.53
CA ALA A 197 -10.09 -8.01 14.48
C ALA A 197 -10.79 -6.64 14.34
N LEU A 198 -11.06 -6.21 13.10
CA LEU A 198 -11.81 -4.97 12.82
C LEU A 198 -13.27 -5.07 13.29
N GLN A 199 -13.97 -6.19 12.98
CA GLN A 199 -15.36 -6.39 13.40
C GLN A 199 -15.51 -6.39 14.93
N LEU A 200 -14.56 -7.01 15.63
CA LEU A 200 -14.53 -7.11 17.09
C LEU A 200 -13.89 -5.89 17.76
N LYS A 201 -13.39 -4.91 16.99
CA LYS A 201 -12.68 -3.73 17.51
C LYS A 201 -11.51 -4.12 18.43
N THR A 202 -10.76 -5.16 18.03
CA THR A 202 -9.61 -5.66 18.79
C THR A 202 -8.34 -5.03 18.22
N ASP A 203 -7.77 -4.06 18.93
CA ASP A 203 -6.58 -3.34 18.48
C ASP A 203 -5.30 -4.20 18.55
N ALA A 204 -5.19 -5.04 19.57
CA ALA A 204 -4.03 -5.90 19.81
C ALA A 204 -4.43 -7.39 19.95
N PRO A 205 -4.75 -8.09 18.85
CA PRO A 205 -5.02 -9.53 18.91
C PRO A 205 -3.77 -10.32 19.24
N ASP A 206 -3.92 -11.51 19.85
CA ASP A 206 -2.82 -12.39 20.27
C ASP A 206 -1.90 -12.78 19.12
N PHE A 207 -2.45 -12.91 17.92
CA PHE A 207 -1.70 -13.19 16.68
C PHE A 207 -2.03 -12.15 15.63
N ARG A 208 -0.99 -11.60 14.98
CA ARG A 208 -1.14 -10.65 13.86
C ARG A 208 -0.45 -11.21 12.62
N ALA A 209 -1.18 -11.30 11.53
CA ALA A 209 -0.65 -11.71 10.23
C ALA A 209 -0.75 -10.55 9.22
N ILE A 210 0.24 -10.46 8.33
CA ILE A 210 0.24 -9.50 7.22
C ILE A 210 0.33 -10.32 5.93
N GLY A 211 -0.66 -10.18 5.07
CA GLY A 211 -0.69 -10.79 3.75
C GLY A 211 -0.56 -9.75 2.65
N GLY A 212 0.07 -10.14 1.54
CA GLY A 212 0.18 -9.26 0.38
C GLY A 212 0.34 -10.05 -0.92
N ARG A 213 -0.15 -9.46 -2.02
CA ARG A 213 0.01 -9.99 -3.37
C ARG A 213 1.13 -9.24 -4.08
N LEU A 214 2.08 -9.97 -4.70
CA LEU A 214 3.16 -9.37 -5.45
C LEU A 214 2.62 -8.51 -6.60
N ILE A 215 3.00 -7.23 -6.62
CA ILE A 215 2.74 -6.29 -7.73
C ILE A 215 3.95 -6.31 -8.67
N GLN A 216 5.16 -6.15 -8.10
CA GLN A 216 6.37 -5.96 -8.88
C GLN A 216 7.60 -6.49 -8.13
N SER A 217 8.45 -7.25 -8.80
CA SER A 217 9.82 -7.50 -8.35
C SER A 217 10.66 -6.27 -8.69
N LEU A 218 11.29 -5.68 -7.69
CA LEU A 218 12.07 -4.46 -7.88
C LEU A 218 13.51 -4.80 -8.25
N ARG A 219 14.14 -3.93 -9.02
CA ARG A 219 15.53 -4.12 -9.46
C ARG A 219 16.50 -4.25 -8.29
N TYR A 220 16.28 -3.47 -7.23
CA TYR A 220 17.00 -3.51 -5.95
C TYR A 220 16.17 -2.75 -4.90
N GLY A 221 16.57 -2.81 -3.63
CA GLY A 221 15.91 -2.10 -2.54
C GLY A 221 16.29 -0.62 -2.49
N GLU A 222 16.34 -0.07 -1.29
CA GLU A 222 16.83 1.30 -1.07
C GLU A 222 18.26 1.46 -1.58
N ASN A 223 19.07 0.41 -1.44
CA ASN A 223 20.44 0.34 -1.93
C ASN A 223 20.64 -0.80 -2.94
N PRO A 224 21.62 -0.68 -3.89
CA PRO A 224 21.80 -1.63 -4.99
C PRO A 224 22.09 -3.08 -4.57
N HIS A 225 22.63 -3.32 -3.38
CA HIS A 225 22.94 -4.65 -2.86
C HIS A 225 21.75 -5.37 -2.20
N GLN A 226 20.62 -4.67 -2.03
CA GLN A 226 19.42 -5.20 -1.40
C GLN A 226 18.44 -5.73 -2.44
N THR A 227 17.87 -6.90 -2.19
CA THR A 227 16.73 -7.40 -2.97
C THR A 227 15.43 -6.76 -2.46
N ALA A 228 14.48 -6.50 -3.36
CA ALA A 228 13.21 -5.92 -2.99
C ALA A 228 12.07 -6.36 -3.90
N ALA A 229 10.87 -6.26 -3.37
CA ALA A 229 9.62 -6.49 -4.08
C ALA A 229 8.52 -5.59 -3.51
N PHE A 230 7.55 -5.27 -4.35
CA PHE A 230 6.38 -4.47 -3.98
C PHE A 230 5.13 -5.34 -3.95
N TYR A 231 4.41 -5.30 -2.83
CA TYR A 231 3.21 -6.10 -2.60
C TYR A 231 1.99 -5.19 -2.36
N ALA A 232 0.86 -5.51 -3.00
CA ALA A 232 -0.43 -4.97 -2.61
C ALA A 232 -0.95 -5.66 -1.35
N THR A 233 -1.53 -4.90 -0.46
CA THR A 233 -2.32 -5.40 0.67
C THR A 233 -3.81 -5.42 0.30
N PRO A 234 -4.70 -6.03 1.10
CA PRO A 234 -6.15 -5.92 0.89
C PRO A 234 -6.69 -4.49 1.00
N GLU A 235 -5.95 -3.56 1.61
CA GLU A 235 -6.37 -2.17 1.77
C GLU A 235 -6.52 -1.47 0.39
N LYS A 236 -7.67 -0.84 0.16
CA LYS A 236 -7.99 -0.12 -1.10
C LYS A 236 -7.78 1.39 -1.00
N ARG A 237 -6.90 1.84 -0.12
CA ARG A 237 -6.55 3.25 -0.01
C ARG A 237 -5.96 3.76 -1.32
N PRO A 238 -6.50 4.85 -1.91
CA PRO A 238 -5.91 5.47 -3.10
C PRO A 238 -4.46 5.88 -2.82
N GLY A 239 -3.53 5.49 -3.68
CA GLY A 239 -2.10 5.77 -3.48
C GLY A 239 -1.24 5.06 -4.51
N VAL A 240 0.07 4.99 -4.28
CA VAL A 240 1.03 4.42 -5.21
C VAL A 240 0.75 2.94 -5.54
N ALA A 241 0.21 2.17 -4.57
CA ALA A 241 -0.09 0.75 -4.75
C ALA A 241 -1.33 0.49 -5.63
N THR A 242 -2.24 1.45 -5.71
CA THR A 242 -3.50 1.36 -6.47
C THR A 242 -3.48 2.21 -7.73
N ALA A 243 -2.48 3.07 -7.90
CA ALA A 243 -2.36 3.96 -9.05
C ALA A 243 -2.07 3.20 -10.35
N ARG A 244 -2.65 3.67 -11.43
CA ARG A 244 -2.30 3.22 -12.79
C ARG A 244 -1.11 4.05 -13.30
N GLN A 245 0.01 3.39 -13.56
CA GLN A 245 1.14 4.03 -14.24
C GLN A 245 0.83 4.12 -15.73
N VAL A 246 0.75 5.34 -16.27
CA VAL A 246 0.41 5.58 -17.68
C VAL A 246 1.62 5.86 -18.54
N GLN A 247 2.77 6.14 -17.91
CA GLN A 247 4.00 6.47 -18.61
C GLN A 247 5.25 6.23 -17.74
N GLY A 248 6.40 6.08 -18.42
CA GLY A 248 7.73 6.03 -17.83
C GLY A 248 8.22 4.61 -17.54
N LYS A 249 9.42 4.51 -16.98
CA LYS A 249 10.03 3.25 -16.55
C LYS A 249 9.34 2.72 -15.30
N GLU A 250 9.59 1.45 -14.97
CA GLU A 250 9.19 0.87 -13.68
C GLU A 250 9.66 1.74 -12.51
N LEU A 251 8.83 1.76 -11.47
CA LEU A 251 9.16 2.45 -10.23
C LEU A 251 10.29 1.71 -9.49
N SER A 252 11.22 2.46 -8.93
CA SER A 252 12.19 1.93 -7.97
C SER A 252 11.59 1.90 -6.56
N TYR A 253 12.26 1.21 -5.63
CA TYR A 253 11.92 1.23 -4.21
C TYR A 253 11.79 2.67 -3.69
N ASN A 254 12.79 3.51 -3.98
CA ASN A 254 12.80 4.91 -3.54
C ASN A 254 11.67 5.73 -4.20
N ASN A 255 11.37 5.50 -5.49
CA ASN A 255 10.23 6.16 -6.12
C ASN A 255 8.91 5.81 -5.43
N ILE A 256 8.68 4.53 -5.08
CA ILE A 256 7.47 4.10 -4.39
C ILE A 256 7.36 4.77 -3.02
N ASN A 257 8.42 4.73 -2.22
CA ASN A 257 8.46 5.32 -0.88
C ASN A 257 8.23 6.83 -0.90
N ASP A 258 8.90 7.55 -1.80
CA ASP A 258 8.78 9.00 -1.91
C ASP A 258 7.42 9.42 -2.48
N THR A 259 6.88 8.64 -3.43
CA THR A 259 5.55 8.90 -4.01
C THR A 259 4.44 8.69 -2.97
N ASP A 260 4.55 7.66 -2.13
CA ASP A 260 3.61 7.43 -1.03
C ASP A 260 3.61 8.62 -0.07
N ALA A 261 4.80 9.07 0.37
CA ALA A 261 4.93 10.23 1.26
C ALA A 261 4.34 11.52 0.64
N ALA A 262 4.55 11.74 -0.66
CA ALA A 262 4.02 12.89 -1.37
C ALA A 262 2.49 12.85 -1.50
N TYR A 263 1.94 11.67 -1.82
CA TYR A 263 0.50 11.54 -2.08
C TYR A 263 -0.32 11.56 -0.79
N GLU A 264 0.18 10.96 0.29
CA GLU A 264 -0.42 11.07 1.62
C GLU A 264 -0.45 12.54 2.11
N CYS A 265 0.62 13.30 1.86
CA CYS A 265 0.66 14.71 2.23
C CYS A 265 -0.31 15.56 1.39
N VAL A 266 -0.40 15.36 0.07
CA VAL A 266 -1.31 16.14 -0.77
C VAL A 266 -2.78 15.80 -0.51
N GLY A 267 -3.07 14.59 -0.01
CA GLY A 267 -4.40 14.17 0.41
C GLY A 267 -4.99 14.96 1.57
N GLU A 268 -4.17 15.67 2.35
CA GLU A 268 -4.62 16.57 3.43
C GLU A 268 -5.36 17.82 2.92
N PHE A 269 -5.24 18.14 1.62
CA PHE A 269 -5.78 19.38 1.05
C PHE A 269 -7.04 19.11 0.24
N ASP A 270 -8.17 19.68 0.67
CA ASP A 270 -9.47 19.52 0.01
C ASP A 270 -9.44 20.09 -1.42
N ALA A 271 -9.47 19.17 -2.40
CA ALA A 271 -9.46 19.51 -3.82
C ALA A 271 -10.65 20.37 -4.26
N LYS A 272 -11.78 20.34 -3.52
CA LYS A 272 -12.95 21.17 -3.83
C LYS A 272 -12.70 22.64 -3.47
N ARG A 273 -11.86 22.86 -2.46
CA ARG A 273 -11.56 24.21 -1.94
C ARG A 273 -10.43 24.89 -2.70
N THR A 274 -9.28 24.22 -2.81
CA THR A 274 -8.07 24.80 -3.44
C THR A 274 -7.33 23.76 -4.26
N ALA A 275 -6.50 24.21 -5.22
CA ALA A 275 -5.47 23.38 -5.81
C ALA A 275 -4.30 23.25 -4.84
N ALA A 276 -3.66 22.09 -4.75
CA ALA A 276 -2.48 21.88 -3.92
C ALA A 276 -1.42 21.07 -4.65
N CYS A 277 -0.16 21.41 -4.33
CA CYS A 277 1.02 20.72 -4.81
C CYS A 277 1.96 20.39 -3.66
N VAL A 278 2.48 19.18 -3.64
CA VAL A 278 3.50 18.69 -2.71
C VAL A 278 4.69 18.22 -3.52
N ILE A 279 5.88 18.70 -3.20
CA ILE A 279 7.15 18.24 -3.78
C ILE A 279 7.92 17.51 -2.68
N VAL A 280 8.30 16.25 -2.94
CA VAL A 280 9.00 15.39 -1.97
C VAL A 280 10.36 14.98 -2.49
N LYS A 281 11.33 14.94 -1.59
CA LYS A 281 12.65 14.37 -1.77
C LYS A 281 13.02 13.54 -0.53
N HIS A 282 13.41 12.26 -0.73
CA HIS A 282 13.77 11.35 0.36
C HIS A 282 12.68 11.25 1.46
N ALA A 283 11.44 11.02 1.01
CA ALA A 283 10.23 10.89 1.83
C ALA A 283 9.94 12.10 2.75
N ASN A 284 10.51 13.28 2.47
CA ASN A 284 10.17 14.52 3.16
C ASN A 284 9.70 15.56 2.15
N PRO A 285 8.65 16.34 2.45
CA PRO A 285 8.33 17.52 1.68
C PRO A 285 9.51 18.53 1.67
N CYS A 286 9.84 19.03 0.50
CA CYS A 286 10.76 20.16 0.33
C CYS A 286 10.02 21.42 -0.14
N GLY A 287 8.76 21.28 -0.56
CA GLY A 287 7.87 22.39 -0.86
C GLY A 287 6.42 21.92 -0.92
N VAL A 288 5.53 22.70 -0.29
CA VAL A 288 4.08 22.45 -0.28
C VAL A 288 3.36 23.79 -0.44
N ALA A 289 2.33 23.82 -1.28
CA ALA A 289 1.50 25.02 -1.39
C ALA A 289 0.07 24.71 -1.84
N GLU A 290 -0.85 25.56 -1.38
CA GLU A 290 -2.18 25.74 -1.96
C GLU A 290 -2.15 26.92 -2.95
N GLY A 291 -2.99 26.85 -3.99
CA GLY A 291 -3.04 27.90 -5.02
C GLY A 291 -4.39 28.01 -5.71
N ALA A 292 -4.55 29.05 -6.50
CA ALA A 292 -5.74 29.24 -7.32
C ALA A 292 -5.83 28.20 -8.47
N SER A 293 -4.68 27.74 -8.96
CA SER A 293 -4.54 26.69 -9.96
C SER A 293 -3.41 25.72 -9.56
N LEU A 294 -3.31 24.58 -10.24
CA LEU A 294 -2.18 23.65 -10.03
C LEU A 294 -0.85 24.29 -10.39
N LEU A 295 -0.81 25.12 -11.44
CA LEU A 295 0.38 25.88 -11.81
C LEU A 295 0.82 26.85 -10.70
N ASP A 296 -0.13 27.60 -10.10
CA ASP A 296 0.16 28.51 -8.98
C ASP A 296 0.68 27.74 -7.76
N ALA A 297 -0.01 26.65 -7.39
CA ALA A 297 0.42 25.78 -6.28
C ALA A 297 1.81 25.18 -6.52
N TYR A 298 2.10 24.69 -7.73
CA TYR A 298 3.40 24.15 -8.07
C TYR A 298 4.52 25.17 -7.98
N ARG A 299 4.31 26.37 -8.54
CA ARG A 299 5.32 27.44 -8.51
C ARG A 299 5.65 27.90 -7.10
N LYS A 300 4.63 28.04 -6.25
CA LYS A 300 4.80 28.39 -4.83
C LYS A 300 5.55 27.28 -4.06
N ALA A 301 5.17 26.01 -4.28
CA ALA A 301 5.85 24.87 -3.67
C ALA A 301 7.32 24.79 -4.09
N LEU A 302 7.60 24.96 -5.38
CA LEU A 302 8.97 24.96 -5.93
C LEU A 302 9.83 26.07 -5.36
N ALA A 303 9.26 27.25 -5.12
CA ALA A 303 9.96 28.41 -4.58
C ALA A 303 10.49 28.19 -3.15
N CYS A 304 9.97 27.20 -2.40
CA CYS A 304 10.44 26.89 -1.05
C CYS A 304 11.86 26.31 -1.04
N ASP A 305 12.17 25.39 -1.97
CA ASP A 305 13.48 24.73 -2.08
C ASP A 305 13.64 24.12 -3.48
N SER A 306 13.94 24.97 -4.47
CA SER A 306 14.13 24.56 -5.87
C SER A 306 15.29 23.57 -6.06
N VAL A 307 16.32 23.69 -5.22
CA VAL A 307 17.50 22.81 -5.26
C VAL A 307 17.15 21.36 -4.88
N SER A 308 16.41 21.19 -3.77
CA SER A 308 15.96 19.86 -3.34
C SER A 308 14.88 19.28 -4.26
N ALA A 309 14.09 20.12 -4.91
CA ALA A 309 13.03 19.68 -5.83
C ALA A 309 13.57 18.95 -7.08
N PHE A 310 14.82 19.20 -7.48
CA PHE A 310 15.44 18.52 -8.62
C PHE A 310 15.54 17.01 -8.38
N GLY A 311 14.93 16.22 -9.28
CA GLY A 311 14.81 14.76 -9.16
C GLY A 311 13.87 14.31 -8.02
N GLY A 312 12.96 15.17 -7.60
CA GLY A 312 11.93 14.87 -6.62
C GLY A 312 10.65 14.27 -7.23
N ILE A 313 9.66 14.11 -6.37
CA ILE A 313 8.31 13.63 -6.68
C ILE A 313 7.35 14.80 -6.57
N VAL A 314 6.45 14.95 -7.53
CA VAL A 314 5.39 15.97 -7.52
C VAL A 314 4.03 15.27 -7.34
N ALA A 315 3.32 15.59 -6.27
CA ALA A 315 1.96 15.14 -6.01
C ALA A 315 0.96 16.31 -6.10
N LEU A 316 -0.18 16.05 -6.73
CA LEU A 316 -1.22 17.03 -6.99
C LEU A 316 -2.56 16.52 -6.46
N ASN A 317 -3.41 17.44 -5.96
CA ASN A 317 -4.72 17.06 -5.43
C ASN A 317 -5.87 17.15 -6.44
N ARG A 318 -5.61 17.57 -7.67
CA ARG A 318 -6.59 17.69 -8.77
C ARG A 318 -6.07 17.02 -10.04
N THR A 319 -6.93 16.87 -11.04
CA THR A 319 -6.55 16.42 -12.38
C THR A 319 -5.42 17.29 -12.92
N LEU A 320 -4.30 16.66 -13.29
CA LEU A 320 -3.16 17.34 -13.90
C LEU A 320 -3.57 17.96 -15.22
N ASP A 321 -3.44 19.27 -15.35
CA ASP A 321 -3.70 20.02 -16.57
C ASP A 321 -2.40 20.30 -17.37
N ALA A 322 -2.57 20.79 -18.60
CA ALA A 322 -1.46 21.05 -19.50
C ALA A 322 -0.51 22.13 -19.00
N GLU A 323 -1.01 23.17 -18.33
CA GLU A 323 -0.19 24.29 -17.84
C GLU A 323 0.74 23.83 -16.71
N ALA A 324 0.21 23.09 -15.74
CA ALA A 324 1.00 22.51 -14.67
C ALA A 324 1.99 21.45 -15.22
N ALA A 325 1.55 20.61 -16.17
CA ALA A 325 2.43 19.61 -16.80
C ALA A 325 3.64 20.26 -17.50
N ARG A 326 3.45 21.36 -18.23
CA ARG A 326 4.55 22.12 -18.88
C ARG A 326 5.53 22.61 -17.81
N ALA A 327 5.06 23.29 -16.78
CA ALA A 327 5.91 23.83 -15.72
C ALA A 327 6.68 22.73 -14.97
N ILE A 328 6.02 21.62 -14.59
CA ILE A 328 6.68 20.51 -13.87
C ILE A 328 7.77 19.87 -14.74
N THR A 329 7.57 19.79 -16.06
CA THR A 329 8.54 19.17 -16.99
C THR A 329 9.74 20.07 -17.35
N GLU A 330 9.77 21.33 -16.90
CA GLU A 330 10.92 22.23 -17.07
C GLU A 330 12.12 21.78 -16.26
N ILE A 331 11.92 21.18 -15.08
CA ILE A 331 12.98 20.61 -14.25
C ILE A 331 12.95 19.07 -14.31
N PHE A 332 14.07 18.44 -13.94
CA PHE A 332 14.11 17.00 -13.80
C PHE A 332 13.22 16.55 -12.62
N THR A 333 12.18 15.79 -12.94
CA THR A 333 11.23 15.19 -11.99
C THR A 333 11.19 13.68 -12.20
N GLU A 334 11.22 12.89 -11.14
CA GLU A 334 11.21 11.42 -11.20
C GLU A 334 9.80 10.86 -11.41
N VAL A 335 8.83 11.37 -10.65
CA VAL A 335 7.43 10.90 -10.67
C VAL A 335 6.48 12.09 -10.50
N ILE A 336 5.38 12.05 -11.25
CA ILE A 336 4.18 12.85 -11.00
C ILE A 336 3.07 11.90 -10.59
N ILE A 337 2.35 12.21 -9.51
CA ILE A 337 1.14 11.51 -9.09
C ILE A 337 -0.02 12.48 -8.91
N ALA A 338 -1.17 12.14 -9.47
CA ALA A 338 -2.39 12.91 -9.39
C ALA A 338 -3.62 11.99 -9.36
N PRO A 339 -4.81 12.47 -8.98
CA PRO A 339 -6.03 11.69 -9.12
C PRO A 339 -6.31 11.31 -10.57
N ASP A 340 -6.07 12.23 -11.51
CA ASP A 340 -6.25 12.04 -12.95
C ASP A 340 -5.38 13.02 -13.74
N ALA A 341 -5.38 12.93 -15.08
CA ALA A 341 -4.69 13.85 -15.98
C ALA A 341 -5.49 14.04 -17.27
N THR A 342 -5.41 15.24 -17.85
CA THR A 342 -5.96 15.48 -19.19
C THR A 342 -5.10 14.83 -20.27
N ASP A 343 -5.69 14.49 -21.41
CA ASP A 343 -4.95 13.88 -22.53
C ASP A 343 -3.78 14.78 -23.00
N GLU A 344 -3.99 16.12 -22.99
CA GLU A 344 -2.94 17.07 -23.32
C GLU A 344 -1.78 17.03 -22.30
N ALA A 345 -2.08 16.94 -21.01
CA ALA A 345 -1.06 16.80 -19.96
C ALA A 345 -0.27 15.50 -20.11
N ILE A 346 -0.95 14.39 -20.40
CA ILE A 346 -0.32 13.09 -20.68
C ILE A 346 0.64 13.22 -21.87
N ALA A 347 0.22 13.87 -22.96
CA ALA A 347 1.05 14.08 -24.15
C ALA A 347 2.31 14.93 -23.84
N ILE A 348 2.18 15.97 -23.00
CA ILE A 348 3.31 16.81 -22.55
C ILE A 348 4.31 15.98 -21.73
N VAL A 349 3.81 15.22 -20.76
CA VAL A 349 4.65 14.35 -19.92
C VAL A 349 5.34 13.28 -20.75
N ALA A 350 4.67 12.75 -21.78
CA ALA A 350 5.21 11.72 -22.67
C ALA A 350 6.47 12.14 -23.42
N ALA A 351 6.73 13.43 -23.60
CA ALA A 351 7.98 13.94 -24.15
C ALA A 351 9.21 13.64 -23.27
N LYS A 352 9.01 13.38 -21.98
CA LYS A 352 10.07 13.06 -21.01
C LYS A 352 10.08 11.56 -20.70
N LYS A 353 10.68 10.74 -21.54
CA LYS A 353 10.64 9.26 -21.50
C LYS A 353 10.92 8.60 -20.14
N ASN A 354 11.69 9.24 -19.27
CA ASN A 354 12.07 8.69 -17.96
C ASN A 354 11.14 9.15 -16.83
N LEU A 355 10.32 10.18 -17.04
CA LEU A 355 9.37 10.70 -16.07
C LEU A 355 8.17 9.71 -15.96
N ARG A 356 7.83 9.32 -14.74
CA ARG A 356 6.69 8.42 -14.48
C ARG A 356 5.47 9.26 -14.17
N LEU A 357 4.34 8.87 -14.75
CA LEU A 357 3.04 9.48 -14.45
C LEU A 357 2.10 8.41 -13.88
N LEU A 358 1.63 8.67 -12.67
CA LEU A 358 0.72 7.82 -11.92
C LEU A 358 -0.64 8.50 -11.75
N LEU A 359 -1.71 7.78 -12.06
CA LEU A 359 -3.09 8.21 -11.86
C LEU A 359 -3.75 7.33 -10.80
N ALA A 360 -4.05 7.92 -9.65
CA ALA A 360 -4.51 7.19 -8.47
C ALA A 360 -6.05 7.02 -8.40
N GLY A 361 -6.80 7.72 -9.28
CA GLY A 361 -8.27 7.68 -9.34
C GLY A 361 -8.97 8.54 -8.29
N ALA A 362 -8.40 8.68 -7.10
CA ALA A 362 -8.93 9.49 -6.01
C ALA A 362 -7.79 9.90 -5.05
N LEU A 363 -8.08 10.84 -4.14
CA LEU A 363 -7.17 11.19 -3.05
C LEU A 363 -7.33 10.23 -1.86
N PRO A 364 -6.26 9.96 -1.09
CA PRO A 364 -6.37 9.27 0.18
C PRO A 364 -7.13 10.15 1.20
N ASP A 365 -8.09 9.56 1.92
CA ASP A 365 -8.76 10.27 3.01
C ASP A 365 -7.83 10.34 4.23
N PRO A 366 -7.43 11.55 4.70
CA PRO A 366 -6.54 11.70 5.84
C PRO A 366 -7.19 11.27 7.18
N ARG A 367 -8.53 11.16 7.24
CA ARG A 367 -9.29 10.72 8.42
C ARG A 367 -9.52 9.22 8.47
N ALA A 368 -9.22 8.51 7.37
CA ALA A 368 -9.47 7.08 7.29
C ALA A 368 -8.66 6.30 8.33
N ASN A 369 -9.33 5.39 9.02
CA ASN A 369 -8.68 4.43 9.89
C ASN A 369 -7.75 3.50 9.10
N GLY A 370 -6.77 2.93 9.77
CA GLY A 370 -5.84 1.98 9.20
C GLY A 370 -4.73 1.63 10.18
N LEU A 371 -3.86 0.73 9.78
CA LEU A 371 -2.70 0.33 10.58
C LEU A 371 -1.41 0.68 9.82
N THR A 372 -0.39 1.04 10.58
CA THR A 372 0.97 1.17 10.09
C THR A 372 1.87 0.17 10.80
N TYR A 373 2.88 -0.32 10.08
CA TYR A 373 3.77 -1.39 10.51
C TYR A 373 5.23 -0.93 10.42
N LYS A 374 6.01 -1.24 11.44
CA LYS A 374 7.45 -1.01 11.44
C LYS A 374 8.16 -2.25 11.97
N THR A 375 9.07 -2.80 11.17
CA THR A 375 9.91 -3.91 11.60
C THR A 375 10.96 -3.43 12.58
N VAL A 376 11.20 -4.22 13.63
CA VAL A 376 12.30 -4.05 14.57
C VAL A 376 13.02 -5.39 14.71
N ALA A 377 14.22 -5.40 15.27
CA ALA A 377 14.95 -6.65 15.45
C ALA A 377 14.13 -7.65 16.26
N GLY A 378 13.76 -8.77 15.63
CA GLY A 378 12.97 -9.82 16.26
C GLY A 378 11.49 -9.50 16.50
N GLY A 379 10.95 -8.40 15.94
CA GLY A 379 9.58 -8.02 16.21
C GLY A 379 8.94 -7.10 15.18
N LEU A 380 7.69 -6.77 15.45
CA LEU A 380 6.84 -5.89 14.64
C LEU A 380 6.14 -4.89 15.55
N LEU A 381 6.34 -3.60 15.30
CA LEU A 381 5.52 -2.55 15.88
C LEU A 381 4.31 -2.31 14.99
N VAL A 382 3.13 -2.29 15.59
CA VAL A 382 1.86 -2.02 14.92
C VAL A 382 1.17 -0.88 15.67
N GLN A 383 0.71 0.12 14.93
CA GLN A 383 -0.06 1.22 15.50
C GLN A 383 -1.17 1.64 14.54
N SER A 384 -2.16 2.34 15.06
CA SER A 384 -3.15 3.02 14.22
C SER A 384 -2.46 4.10 13.39
N ARG A 385 -3.02 4.37 12.20
CA ARG A 385 -2.60 5.50 11.37
C ARG A 385 -2.84 6.81 12.13
N ASP A 386 -1.94 7.78 11.98
CA ASP A 386 -2.18 9.14 12.43
C ASP A 386 -3.22 9.80 11.52
N ASN A 387 -4.48 9.74 11.92
CA ASN A 387 -5.63 10.25 11.16
C ASN A 387 -6.25 11.51 11.77
N ALA A 388 -5.61 12.13 12.76
CA ALA A 388 -6.03 13.41 13.29
C ALA A 388 -5.73 14.53 12.30
N VAL A 389 -6.71 15.36 11.99
CA VAL A 389 -6.58 16.50 11.08
C VAL A 389 -6.82 17.81 11.81
N VAL A 390 -6.05 18.85 11.48
CA VAL A 390 -6.05 20.12 12.20
C VAL A 390 -7.41 20.85 12.15
N ASP A 391 -8.21 20.60 11.13
CA ASP A 391 -9.54 21.22 10.99
C ASP A 391 -10.55 20.69 12.01
N ASP A 392 -10.33 19.51 12.57
CA ASP A 392 -11.18 18.86 13.57
C ASP A 392 -10.68 19.13 15.01
N MET A 393 -9.55 19.83 15.18
CA MET A 393 -8.93 20.12 16.48
C MET A 393 -9.54 21.35 17.16
N ALA A 394 -9.70 21.27 18.48
CA ALA A 394 -10.07 22.41 19.30
C ALA A 394 -8.83 23.31 19.55
N LEU A 395 -8.60 24.24 18.65
CA LEU A 395 -7.46 25.15 18.75
C LEU A 395 -7.64 26.15 19.89
N LYS A 396 -6.59 26.34 20.73
CA LYS A 396 -6.59 27.25 21.86
C LYS A 396 -5.49 28.31 21.69
N VAL A 397 -5.88 29.58 21.59
CA VAL A 397 -4.91 30.69 21.68
C VAL A 397 -4.48 30.85 23.13
N VAL A 398 -3.18 30.83 23.39
CA VAL A 398 -2.60 30.84 24.75
C VAL A 398 -1.83 32.14 25.08
N THR A 399 -1.55 32.96 24.07
CA THR A 399 -0.89 34.28 24.21
C THR A 399 -1.90 35.42 24.31
N LYS A 400 -1.42 36.59 24.81
CA LYS A 400 -2.22 37.82 24.85
C LYS A 400 -2.61 38.32 23.46
N ARG A 401 -1.68 38.23 22.50
CA ARG A 401 -1.93 38.53 21.08
C ARG A 401 -2.71 37.39 20.44
N GLN A 402 -3.80 37.73 19.78
CA GLN A 402 -4.55 36.80 18.94
C GLN A 402 -3.94 36.72 17.54
N PRO A 403 -3.93 35.55 16.88
CA PRO A 403 -3.53 35.50 15.47
C PRO A 403 -4.59 36.21 14.62
N THR A 404 -4.16 36.84 13.55
CA THR A 404 -5.07 37.33 12.49
C THR A 404 -5.69 36.12 11.76
N GLU A 405 -6.78 36.33 11.00
CA GLU A 405 -7.39 35.27 10.18
C GLU A 405 -6.40 34.69 9.16
N ALA A 406 -5.55 35.52 8.57
CA ALA A 406 -4.51 35.08 7.65
C ALA A 406 -3.45 34.23 8.35
N GLU A 407 -2.97 34.65 9.53
CA GLU A 407 -2.04 33.85 10.33
C GLU A 407 -2.67 32.51 10.76
N LEU A 408 -3.92 32.51 11.21
CA LEU A 408 -4.58 31.27 11.63
C LEU A 408 -4.75 30.28 10.47
N ARG A 409 -5.05 30.78 9.29
CA ARG A 409 -5.11 29.97 8.05
C ARG A 409 -3.74 29.37 7.72
N ASP A 410 -2.69 30.17 7.76
CA ASP A 410 -1.32 29.72 7.49
C ASP A 410 -0.77 28.80 8.60
N LEU A 411 -1.15 29.02 9.87
CA LEU A 411 -0.83 28.11 10.98
C LEU A 411 -1.43 26.71 10.78
N LYS A 412 -2.71 26.64 10.40
CA LYS A 412 -3.37 25.37 10.08
C LYS A 412 -2.70 24.69 8.88
N PHE A 413 -2.37 25.44 7.84
CA PHE A 413 -1.63 24.93 6.69
C PHE A 413 -0.27 24.36 7.12
N ALA A 414 0.52 25.12 7.87
CA ALA A 414 1.85 24.70 8.32
C ALA A 414 1.80 23.46 9.21
N PHE A 415 0.81 23.37 10.11
CA PHE A 415 0.64 22.23 10.99
C PHE A 415 0.25 20.95 10.22
N ARG A 416 -0.62 21.08 9.21
CA ARG A 416 -0.99 20.02 8.27
C ARG A 416 0.23 19.46 7.54
N VAL A 417 1.11 20.31 7.06
CA VAL A 417 2.39 19.91 6.44
C VAL A 417 3.30 19.22 7.45
N GLY A 418 3.41 19.77 8.68
CA GLY A 418 4.26 19.25 9.74
C GLY A 418 4.00 17.80 10.10
N LYS A 419 2.75 17.33 10.00
CA LYS A 419 2.35 15.93 10.17
C LYS A 419 3.09 14.97 9.21
N HIS A 420 3.48 15.43 8.03
CA HIS A 420 4.12 14.64 6.97
C HIS A 420 5.63 14.78 6.90
N VAL A 421 6.24 15.50 7.82
CA VAL A 421 7.69 15.74 7.89
C VAL A 421 8.30 14.98 9.07
N LYS A 422 9.47 14.40 8.87
CA LYS A 422 10.17 13.65 9.93
C LYS A 422 10.56 14.54 11.09
N SER A 423 10.30 14.07 12.30
CA SER A 423 10.61 14.74 13.57
C SER A 423 12.13 14.85 13.82
N ASN A 424 12.63 15.86 14.51
CA ASN A 424 11.90 17.08 14.91
C ASN A 424 11.66 17.98 13.71
N THR A 425 10.45 18.53 13.61
CA THR A 425 10.00 19.30 12.46
C THR A 425 9.69 20.74 12.82
N ILE A 426 10.17 21.69 12.01
CA ILE A 426 9.74 23.09 12.00
C ILE A 426 9.38 23.49 10.57
N ILE A 427 8.16 24.01 10.40
CA ILE A 427 7.65 24.50 9.13
C ILE A 427 7.39 26.00 9.22
N TYR A 428 8.07 26.79 8.40
CA TYR A 428 7.69 28.18 8.16
C TYR A 428 6.73 28.22 6.97
N ALA A 429 5.62 28.93 7.13
CA ALA A 429 4.61 29.08 6.07
C ALA A 429 4.11 30.52 5.98
N LYS A 430 3.75 30.95 4.76
CA LYS A 430 3.17 32.24 4.46
C LYS A 430 2.31 32.12 3.20
N ASP A 431 1.15 32.73 3.22
CA ASP A 431 0.21 32.76 2.09
C ASP A 431 -0.11 31.36 1.52
N LEU A 432 -0.37 30.40 2.45
CA LEU A 432 -0.66 28.98 2.14
C LEU A 432 0.46 28.27 1.36
N ALA A 433 1.71 28.68 1.58
CA ALA A 433 2.89 28.04 1.02
C ALA A 433 3.97 27.86 2.08
N THR A 434 4.69 26.76 2.05
CA THR A 434 5.91 26.61 2.84
C THR A 434 6.98 27.57 2.33
N VAL A 435 7.70 28.19 3.24
CA VAL A 435 8.82 29.09 2.93
C VAL A 435 10.13 28.64 3.57
N GLY A 436 10.08 27.56 4.35
CA GLY A 436 11.23 26.90 4.93
C GLY A 436 10.81 25.66 5.69
N ILE A 437 11.50 24.55 5.48
CA ILE A 437 11.23 23.24 6.10
C ILE A 437 12.49 22.72 6.76
N GLY A 438 12.43 22.47 8.07
CA GLY A 438 13.44 21.76 8.84
C GLY A 438 12.92 20.39 9.24
N ALA A 439 13.60 19.33 8.83
CA ALA A 439 13.15 17.96 8.95
C ALA A 439 14.19 17.05 9.60
N GLY A 440 13.75 16.11 10.44
CA GLY A 440 14.57 14.98 10.90
C GLY A 440 15.76 15.36 11.78
N GLN A 441 15.69 16.46 12.53
CA GLN A 441 16.78 16.90 13.38
C GLN A 441 16.61 16.42 14.82
N MET A 442 17.74 16.22 15.53
CA MET A 442 17.73 15.80 16.93
C MET A 442 17.24 16.93 17.85
N SER A 443 17.33 18.19 17.44
CA SER A 443 16.80 19.33 18.19
C SER A 443 15.86 20.21 17.35
N ARG A 444 14.86 20.84 18.00
CA ARG A 444 13.97 21.80 17.34
C ARG A 444 14.69 23.07 16.94
N VAL A 445 15.69 23.48 17.72
CA VAL A 445 16.52 24.64 17.41
C VAL A 445 17.24 24.45 16.07
N ASP A 446 17.80 23.26 15.84
CA ASP A 446 18.49 22.97 14.59
C ASP A 446 17.50 22.90 13.41
N SER A 447 16.32 22.28 13.60
CA SER A 447 15.26 22.32 12.59
C SER A 447 14.85 23.73 12.23
N ALA A 448 14.70 24.63 13.24
CA ALA A 448 14.35 26.03 13.03
C ALA A 448 15.45 26.76 12.23
N ARG A 449 16.70 26.56 12.58
CA ARG A 449 17.86 27.19 11.91
C ARG A 449 18.02 26.68 10.48
N ILE A 450 17.90 25.38 10.24
CA ILE A 450 17.99 24.80 8.89
C ILE A 450 16.86 25.35 8.01
N ALA A 451 15.62 25.36 8.50
CA ALA A 451 14.49 25.89 7.76
C ALA A 451 14.67 27.40 7.43
N ALA A 452 15.13 28.21 8.40
CA ALA A 452 15.40 29.61 8.19
C ALA A 452 16.55 29.83 7.18
N ARG A 453 17.62 29.04 7.25
CA ARG A 453 18.73 29.11 6.30
C ARG A 453 18.28 28.78 4.87
N LYS A 454 17.51 27.72 4.67
CA LYS A 454 16.94 27.38 3.36
C LYS A 454 16.05 28.49 2.82
N ALA A 455 15.24 29.12 3.66
CA ALA A 455 14.43 30.29 3.28
C ALA A 455 15.26 31.51 2.86
N GLN A 456 16.44 31.71 3.48
CA GLN A 456 17.38 32.75 3.06
C GLN A 456 17.99 32.44 1.70
N ASP A 457 18.43 31.20 1.49
CA ASP A 457 19.02 30.75 0.24
C ASP A 457 18.01 30.84 -0.92
N ALA A 458 16.75 30.40 -0.70
CA ALA A 458 15.65 30.55 -1.66
C ALA A 458 15.34 32.04 -1.97
N ALA A 459 15.30 32.91 -0.96
CA ALA A 459 15.10 34.32 -1.18
C ALA A 459 16.22 34.95 -2.02
N ALA A 460 17.48 34.55 -1.81
CA ALA A 460 18.61 35.00 -2.60
C ALA A 460 18.50 34.54 -4.07
N GLU A 461 18.13 33.29 -4.32
CA GLU A 461 17.89 32.74 -5.67
C GLU A 461 16.77 33.52 -6.40
N LEU A 462 15.68 33.80 -5.68
CA LEU A 462 14.54 34.55 -6.19
C LEU A 462 14.78 36.09 -6.21
N LYS A 463 15.95 36.55 -5.78
CA LYS A 463 16.33 37.97 -5.71
C LYS A 463 15.35 38.81 -4.87
N LEU A 464 14.84 38.25 -3.78
CA LEU A 464 13.94 38.95 -2.86
C LEU A 464 14.75 39.85 -1.92
N ALA A 465 14.16 40.97 -1.52
CA ALA A 465 14.80 41.95 -0.62
C ALA A 465 14.93 41.48 0.83
N ALA A 466 14.21 40.42 1.24
CA ALA A 466 14.22 39.89 2.60
C ALA A 466 14.04 38.35 2.57
N PRO A 467 14.48 37.63 3.63
CA PRO A 467 14.22 36.21 3.78
C PRO A 467 12.73 35.90 3.70
N MET A 468 12.38 34.74 3.11
CA MET A 468 10.98 34.33 2.94
C MET A 468 10.27 34.07 4.29
N THR A 469 11.04 33.82 5.36
CA THR A 469 10.52 33.65 6.73
C THR A 469 10.00 34.96 7.34
N LYS A 470 10.34 36.12 6.79
CA LYS A 470 9.88 37.42 7.32
C LYS A 470 8.35 37.56 7.16
N GLY A 471 7.66 37.70 8.30
CA GLY A 471 6.20 37.75 8.34
C GLY A 471 5.51 36.39 8.08
N SER A 472 6.23 35.29 8.23
CA SER A 472 5.67 33.94 8.17
C SER A 472 5.08 33.50 9.51
N VAL A 473 4.37 32.38 9.50
CA VAL A 473 3.98 31.64 10.70
C VAL A 473 4.83 30.37 10.83
N VAL A 474 4.82 29.74 12.02
CA VAL A 474 5.58 28.52 12.30
C VAL A 474 4.68 27.43 12.85
N ALA A 475 4.87 26.20 12.38
CA ALA A 475 4.35 25.00 13.01
C ALA A 475 5.49 24.12 13.55
N SER A 476 5.27 23.55 14.74
CA SER A 476 6.10 22.49 15.32
C SER A 476 5.27 21.22 15.50
N ASP A 477 5.83 20.09 15.13
CA ASP A 477 5.19 18.76 15.24
C ASP A 477 4.92 18.32 16.70
N ALA A 478 5.66 18.87 17.65
CA ALA A 478 5.48 18.65 19.09
C ALA A 478 5.78 19.95 19.87
N PHE A 479 5.61 19.92 21.20
CA PHE A 479 5.84 21.09 22.03
C PHE A 479 7.32 21.56 22.03
N PHE A 480 7.53 22.85 22.26
CA PHE A 480 8.85 23.38 22.54
C PHE A 480 9.23 23.07 24.00
N PRO A 481 10.27 22.28 24.25
CA PRO A 481 10.69 21.95 25.62
C PRO A 481 11.29 23.16 26.36
N PHE A 482 11.80 24.14 25.61
CA PHE A 482 12.39 25.39 26.07
C PHE A 482 12.03 26.50 25.06
N ALA A 483 12.17 27.78 25.50
CA ALA A 483 11.85 28.92 24.64
C ALA A 483 12.86 29.13 23.49
N ASP A 484 14.07 28.54 23.55
CA ASP A 484 15.16 28.77 22.59
C ASP A 484 14.79 28.39 21.15
N GLY A 485 14.11 27.26 20.95
CA GLY A 485 13.65 26.85 19.62
C GLY A 485 12.61 27.78 19.03
N MET A 486 11.70 28.30 19.87
CA MET A 486 10.71 29.28 19.46
C MET A 486 11.35 30.66 19.21
N LEU A 487 12.29 31.08 20.07
CA LEU A 487 13.02 32.33 19.89
C LEU A 487 13.81 32.36 18.58
N ALA A 488 14.44 31.23 18.20
CA ALA A 488 15.09 31.09 16.90
C ALA A 488 14.09 31.28 15.73
N CYS A 489 12.85 30.81 15.89
CA CYS A 489 11.81 31.06 14.88
C CYS A 489 11.41 32.53 14.80
N ILE A 490 11.32 33.23 15.93
CA ILE A 490 11.00 34.67 16.01
C ILE A 490 12.12 35.49 15.38
N GLU A 491 13.39 35.20 15.71
CA GLU A 491 14.56 35.84 15.11
C GLU A 491 14.58 35.71 13.58
N ALA A 492 14.10 34.56 13.06
CA ALA A 492 13.95 34.37 11.62
C ALA A 492 12.78 35.16 11.00
N GLY A 493 11.94 35.83 11.81
CA GLY A 493 10.87 36.72 11.36
C GLY A 493 9.45 36.14 11.46
N ALA A 494 9.25 35.04 12.20
CA ALA A 494 7.92 34.48 12.43
C ALA A 494 7.06 35.41 13.31
N THR A 495 5.75 35.48 12.98
CA THR A 495 4.79 36.36 13.70
C THR A 495 3.78 35.54 14.52
N ALA A 496 3.61 34.26 14.25
CA ALA A 496 2.73 33.38 15.01
C ALA A 496 3.25 31.96 15.00
N VAL A 497 2.87 31.15 16.02
CA VAL A 497 3.31 29.79 16.22
C VAL A 497 2.11 28.88 16.51
N ILE A 498 2.09 27.67 15.93
CA ILE A 498 1.19 26.58 16.30
C ILE A 498 2.00 25.38 16.78
N GLN A 499 1.60 24.79 17.90
CA GLN A 499 2.22 23.62 18.50
C GLN A 499 1.22 22.85 19.36
N PRO A 500 1.50 21.59 19.76
CA PRO A 500 0.61 20.82 20.63
C PRO A 500 0.38 21.42 22.03
N GLY A 501 1.43 22.02 22.64
CA GLY A 501 1.45 22.24 24.08
C GLY A 501 1.66 20.97 24.89
N GLY A 502 1.57 21.05 26.22
CA GLY A 502 1.72 19.91 27.14
C GLY A 502 3.11 19.73 27.71
N SER A 503 4.01 20.70 27.54
CA SER A 503 5.30 20.77 28.25
C SER A 503 5.10 21.26 29.68
N VAL A 504 5.90 20.75 30.60
CA VAL A 504 6.00 21.29 31.98
C VAL A 504 6.50 22.75 32.00
N ARG A 505 7.01 23.25 30.88
CA ARG A 505 7.54 24.60 30.69
C ARG A 505 6.71 25.44 29.71
N ASP A 506 5.47 25.07 29.46
CA ASP A 506 4.60 25.84 28.57
C ASP A 506 4.48 27.31 29.00
N ASP A 507 4.40 27.56 30.33
CA ASP A 507 4.32 28.94 30.84
C ASP A 507 5.56 29.79 30.47
N GLU A 508 6.77 29.20 30.47
CA GLU A 508 7.99 29.90 30.05
C GLU A 508 7.95 30.24 28.55
N VAL A 509 7.47 29.27 27.74
CA VAL A 509 7.38 29.42 26.28
C VAL A 509 6.30 30.44 25.91
N ILE A 510 5.14 30.41 26.59
CA ILE A 510 4.05 31.38 26.40
C ILE A 510 4.51 32.80 26.79
N LYS A 511 5.20 32.91 27.95
CA LYS A 511 5.74 34.18 28.40
C LYS A 511 6.71 34.77 27.38
N ALA A 512 7.65 33.98 26.84
CA ALA A 512 8.58 34.45 25.83
C ALA A 512 7.86 34.85 24.52
N ALA A 513 6.79 34.16 24.13
CA ALA A 513 5.94 34.57 23.00
C ALA A 513 5.22 35.88 23.24
N ASP A 514 4.68 36.10 24.44
CA ASP A 514 4.03 37.36 24.86
C ASP A 514 5.01 38.52 24.87
N GLU A 515 6.23 38.31 25.38
CA GLU A 515 7.31 39.34 25.41
C GLU A 515 7.75 39.73 24.00
N ALA A 516 7.74 38.77 23.07
CA ALA A 516 8.05 39.00 21.66
C ALA A 516 6.85 39.54 20.85
N GLY A 517 5.65 39.62 21.44
CA GLY A 517 4.44 40.14 20.79
C GLY A 517 3.89 39.27 19.69
N ILE A 518 4.17 37.93 19.70
CA ILE A 518 3.65 36.97 18.73
C ILE A 518 2.42 36.24 19.26
N ALA A 519 1.62 35.67 18.35
CA ALA A 519 0.51 34.78 18.71
C ALA A 519 0.97 33.35 18.84
N MET A 520 0.40 32.60 19.80
CA MET A 520 0.63 31.15 19.93
C MET A 520 -0.69 30.38 20.06
N VAL A 521 -0.80 29.30 19.30
CA VAL A 521 -1.96 28.43 19.26
C VAL A 521 -1.56 27.01 19.64
N PHE A 522 -2.30 26.41 20.58
CA PHE A 522 -2.16 25.00 20.97
C PHE A 522 -3.20 24.14 20.27
N THR A 523 -2.74 22.95 19.80
CA THR A 523 -3.60 21.95 19.15
C THR A 523 -4.02 20.82 20.10
N GLY A 524 -3.29 20.59 21.19
CA GLY A 524 -3.47 19.43 22.07
C GLY A 524 -3.05 18.09 21.45
N THR A 525 -2.65 18.07 20.19
CA THR A 525 -2.27 16.85 19.44
C THR A 525 -0.91 17.04 18.79
N ARG A 526 0.01 16.09 19.00
CA ARG A 526 1.32 16.04 18.34
C ARG A 526 1.31 15.09 17.17
N HIS A 527 2.20 15.31 16.21
CA HIS A 527 2.38 14.51 15.00
C HIS A 527 3.83 14.03 14.85
N PHE A 528 4.28 13.11 15.72
CA PHE A 528 5.61 12.54 15.54
C PHE A 528 5.64 11.56 14.36
N ARG A 529 6.65 11.71 13.50
CA ARG A 529 6.95 10.81 12.39
C ARG A 529 8.46 10.48 12.36
N HIS A 530 8.82 9.22 12.56
CA HIS A 530 10.21 8.74 12.57
C HIS A 530 10.51 7.82 11.38
#